data_16c8cd5dc28e72bd71f494097b546d43
#
_entry.id   16c8cd5dc28e72bd71f494097b546d43
#
_cell.length_a   1.000
_cell.length_b   1.000
_cell.length_c   1.000
_cell.angle_alpha   90.00
_cell.angle_beta   90.00
_cell.angle_gamma   90.00
#
_symmetry.space_group_name_H-M   'P 1'
#
loop_
_entity.id
_entity.type
_entity.pdbx_description
1 polymer ?
#
loop_
_entity_poly.entity_id
_entity_poly.type
_entity_poly.pdbx_seq_one_letter_code
_entity_poly.pdbx_strand_id
1 'polypeptide(L)'
;MDIKQLLTKTNNVKRSSYVWNAINACVSAMVSPLILIVITRSNPQDLEDAGIFSIAFAVANLLLFLGQYGFRSFQSSDVNERYSFEEYYGIRFITCIAMMAAALGYCIYGSIFKAYSMKKFFVILLICGLKLVQAFSDVIHGRMQQLGRLDVATKSSCTRYIFEIASFCIV
;
A
#
# COMPACT_ATOMS: atom_id res chain seq x y z
N MET A 1 10.25 7.95 -37.98
CA MET A 1 9.13 7.48 -37.18
C MET A 1 8.03 8.54 -37.25
N ASP A 2 6.86 8.15 -37.74
CA ASP A 2 5.79 9.08 -38.15
C ASP A 2 5.15 9.73 -36.92
N ILE A 3 4.94 11.05 -36.94
CA ILE A 3 4.33 11.84 -35.84
C ILE A 3 2.96 11.27 -35.45
N LYS A 4 2.19 10.78 -36.42
CA LYS A 4 0.91 10.11 -36.17
C LYS A 4 1.05 8.83 -35.33
N GLN A 5 2.13 8.06 -35.53
CA GLN A 5 2.39 6.85 -34.76
C GLN A 5 2.78 7.19 -33.30
N LEU A 6 3.53 8.26 -33.11
CA LEU A 6 3.88 8.76 -31.76
C LEU A 6 2.64 9.26 -31.01
N LEU A 7 1.78 10.02 -31.66
CA LEU A 7 0.56 10.54 -31.03
C LEU A 7 -0.45 9.43 -30.68
N THR A 8 -0.63 8.43 -31.55
CA THR A 8 -1.49 7.27 -31.26
C THR A 8 -0.92 6.40 -30.13
N LYS A 9 0.38 6.20 -30.10
CA LYS A 9 1.06 5.45 -29.01
C LYS A 9 0.90 6.17 -27.67
N THR A 10 1.06 7.49 -27.64
CA THR A 10 0.88 8.33 -26.44
C THR A 10 -0.57 8.31 -25.94
N ASN A 11 -1.55 8.41 -26.84
CA ASN A 11 -2.97 8.33 -26.48
C ASN A 11 -3.34 6.96 -25.91
N ASN A 12 -2.83 5.87 -26.46
CA ASN A 12 -3.06 4.53 -25.94
C ASN A 12 -2.49 4.34 -24.54
N VAL A 13 -1.29 4.89 -24.26
CA VAL A 13 -0.69 4.84 -22.92
C VAL A 13 -1.52 5.66 -21.92
N LYS A 14 -1.96 6.86 -22.28
CA LYS A 14 -2.82 7.67 -21.42
C LYS A 14 -4.13 6.96 -21.10
N ARG A 15 -4.83 6.44 -22.11
CA ARG A 15 -6.08 5.67 -21.93
C ARG A 15 -5.86 4.46 -21.03
N SER A 16 -4.78 3.69 -21.26
CA SER A 16 -4.40 2.56 -20.42
C SER A 16 -4.17 3.00 -18.96
N SER A 17 -3.46 4.11 -18.74
CA SER A 17 -3.20 4.65 -17.41
C SER A 17 -4.49 4.99 -16.66
N TYR A 18 -5.46 5.65 -17.31
CA TYR A 18 -6.75 5.96 -16.69
C TYR A 18 -7.55 4.71 -16.31
N VAL A 19 -7.66 3.76 -17.23
CA VAL A 19 -8.40 2.51 -17.00
C VAL A 19 -7.77 1.71 -15.86
N TRP A 20 -6.46 1.51 -15.89
CA TRP A 20 -5.76 0.77 -14.85
C TRP A 20 -5.78 1.47 -13.49
N ASN A 21 -5.76 2.81 -13.48
CA ASN A 21 -5.90 3.57 -12.24
C ASN A 21 -7.30 3.40 -11.62
N ALA A 22 -8.35 3.41 -12.44
CA ALA A 22 -9.71 3.13 -11.96
C ALA A 22 -9.85 1.70 -11.44
N ILE A 23 -9.31 0.70 -12.16
CA ILE A 23 -9.29 -0.70 -11.70
C ILE A 23 -8.53 -0.82 -10.37
N ASN A 24 -7.36 -0.19 -10.26
CA ASN A 24 -6.56 -0.19 -9.04
C ASN A 24 -7.32 0.41 -7.85
N ALA A 25 -8.06 1.51 -8.07
CA ALA A 25 -8.87 2.13 -7.03
C ALA A 25 -9.99 1.18 -6.55
N CYS A 26 -10.69 0.50 -7.47
CA CYS A 26 -11.71 -0.49 -7.13
C CYS A 26 -11.11 -1.68 -6.37
N VAL A 27 -10.01 -2.25 -6.88
CA VAL A 27 -9.36 -3.41 -6.25
C VAL A 27 -8.85 -3.04 -4.85
N SER A 28 -8.19 -1.90 -4.69
CA SER A 28 -7.69 -1.46 -3.38
C SER A 28 -8.80 -1.24 -2.35
N ALA A 29 -9.94 -0.73 -2.77
CA ALA A 29 -11.10 -0.54 -1.89
C ALA A 29 -11.72 -1.88 -1.44
N MET A 30 -11.61 -2.92 -2.27
CA MET A 30 -12.17 -4.25 -1.98
C MET A 30 -11.26 -5.13 -1.12
N VAL A 31 -9.98 -4.80 -0.97
CA VAL A 31 -9.02 -5.63 -0.19
C VAL A 31 -9.52 -5.88 1.23
N SER A 32 -9.83 -4.83 1.98
CA SER A 32 -10.26 -4.96 3.38
C SER A 32 -11.58 -5.70 3.55
N PRO A 33 -12.67 -5.37 2.82
CA PRO A 33 -13.92 -6.11 2.90
C PRO A 33 -13.79 -7.59 2.54
N LEU A 34 -13.03 -7.91 1.49
CA LEU A 34 -12.86 -9.30 1.06
C LEU A 34 -12.10 -10.12 2.10
N ILE A 35 -11.00 -9.60 2.63
CA ILE A 35 -10.25 -10.30 3.68
C ILE A 35 -11.11 -10.47 4.93
N LEU A 36 -11.89 -9.46 5.32
CA LEU A 36 -12.79 -9.54 6.46
C LEU A 36 -13.86 -10.63 6.27
N ILE A 37 -14.43 -10.76 5.07
CA ILE A 37 -15.39 -11.81 4.73
C ILE A 37 -14.72 -13.19 4.85
N VAL A 38 -13.50 -13.35 4.37
CA VAL A 38 -12.76 -14.62 4.49
C VAL A 38 -12.57 -15.00 5.95
N ILE A 39 -12.07 -14.08 6.78
CA ILE A 39 -11.83 -14.32 8.21
C ILE A 39 -13.14 -14.68 8.94
N THR A 40 -14.23 -13.93 8.72
CA THR A 40 -15.52 -14.22 9.36
C THR A 40 -16.15 -15.53 8.91
N ARG A 41 -15.89 -15.96 7.68
CA ARG A 41 -16.37 -17.25 7.16
C ARG A 41 -15.55 -18.43 7.65
N SER A 42 -14.25 -18.24 7.87
CA SER A 42 -13.37 -19.29 8.38
C SER A 42 -13.68 -19.66 9.83
N ASN A 43 -14.10 -18.69 10.65
CA ASN A 43 -14.41 -18.91 12.05
C ASN A 43 -15.72 -18.20 12.48
N PRO A 44 -16.89 -18.73 12.08
CA PRO A 44 -18.17 -18.04 12.32
C PRO A 44 -18.55 -17.90 13.79
N GLN A 45 -17.96 -18.71 14.67
CA GLN A 45 -18.25 -18.71 16.11
C GLN A 45 -17.35 -17.75 16.90
N ASP A 46 -16.23 -17.34 16.33
CA ASP A 46 -15.25 -16.45 16.96
C ASP A 46 -15.05 -15.17 16.15
N LEU A 47 -15.86 -14.17 16.48
CA LEU A 47 -15.77 -12.83 15.89
C LEU A 47 -14.57 -12.02 16.43
N GLU A 48 -13.82 -12.53 17.40
CA GLU A 48 -12.68 -11.85 17.97
C GLU A 48 -11.58 -11.66 16.92
N ASP A 49 -11.32 -12.66 16.08
CA ASP A 49 -10.32 -12.59 15.02
C ASP A 49 -10.65 -11.55 13.96
N ALA A 50 -11.91 -11.44 13.56
CA ALA A 50 -12.38 -10.40 12.68
C ALA A 50 -12.21 -9.00 13.28
N GLY A 51 -12.47 -8.86 14.59
CA GLY A 51 -12.24 -7.63 15.34
C GLY A 51 -10.76 -7.24 15.43
N ILE A 52 -9.89 -8.21 15.73
CA ILE A 52 -8.43 -8.00 15.76
C ILE A 52 -7.92 -7.54 14.39
N PHE A 53 -8.34 -8.23 13.31
CA PHE A 53 -7.95 -7.87 11.95
C PHE A 53 -8.40 -6.44 11.59
N SER A 54 -9.67 -6.09 11.88
CA SER A 54 -10.22 -4.78 11.56
C SER A 54 -9.44 -3.65 12.23
N ILE A 55 -9.10 -3.81 13.51
CA ILE A 55 -8.30 -2.83 14.26
C ILE A 55 -6.87 -2.78 13.69
N ALA A 56 -6.25 -3.93 13.45
CA ALA A 56 -4.90 -4.01 12.92
C ALA A 56 -4.79 -3.37 11.53
N PHE A 57 -5.78 -3.62 10.66
CA PHE A 57 -5.85 -3.03 9.32
C PHE A 57 -6.06 -1.51 9.37
N ALA A 58 -6.93 -1.02 10.24
CA ALA A 58 -7.17 0.41 10.44
C ALA A 58 -5.90 1.13 10.93
N VAL A 59 -5.23 0.57 11.95
CA VAL A 59 -3.97 1.12 12.49
C VAL A 59 -2.88 1.10 11.43
N ALA A 60 -2.71 0.00 10.70
CA ALA A 60 -1.70 -0.12 9.67
C ALA A 60 -1.93 0.85 8.50
N ASN A 61 -3.18 1.09 8.09
CA ASN A 61 -3.50 2.09 7.09
C ASN A 61 -3.22 3.52 7.57
N LEU A 62 -3.51 3.82 8.84
CA LEU A 62 -3.20 5.12 9.44
C LEU A 62 -1.68 5.34 9.46
N LEU A 63 -0.92 4.34 9.88
CA LEU A 63 0.54 4.41 9.90
C LEU A 63 1.16 4.44 8.49
N LEU A 64 0.49 3.86 7.49
CA LEU A 64 0.91 3.94 6.10
C LEU A 64 1.00 5.40 5.61
N PHE A 65 0.12 6.30 6.08
CA PHE A 65 0.23 7.73 5.77
C PHE A 65 1.54 8.33 6.27
N LEU A 66 2.04 7.89 7.44
CA LEU A 66 3.38 8.26 7.92
C LEU A 66 4.46 7.71 6.99
N GLY A 67 4.37 6.44 6.59
CA GLY A 67 5.32 5.80 5.68
C GLY A 67 5.34 6.46 4.29
N GLN A 68 4.20 6.88 3.78
CA GLN A 68 4.08 7.52 2.46
C GLN A 68 4.35 9.02 2.49
N TYR A 69 3.93 9.72 3.53
CA TYR A 69 4.12 11.17 3.77
C TYR A 69 3.89 12.08 2.57
N GLY A 70 3.05 11.67 1.62
CA GLY A 70 2.75 12.46 0.41
C GLY A 70 3.89 12.63 -0.60
N PHE A 71 5.06 12.03 -0.38
CA PHE A 71 6.24 12.19 -1.25
C PHE A 71 6.01 11.79 -2.70
N ARG A 72 5.11 10.84 -2.96
CA ARG A 72 4.79 10.44 -4.33
C ARG A 72 4.25 11.61 -5.16
N SER A 73 3.38 12.44 -4.57
CA SER A 73 2.83 13.62 -5.25
C SER A 73 3.93 14.64 -5.54
N PHE A 74 4.82 14.87 -4.59
CA PHE A 74 5.97 15.73 -4.78
C PHE A 74 6.91 15.19 -5.86
N GLN A 75 7.29 13.92 -5.77
CA GLN A 75 8.13 13.25 -6.76
C GLN A 75 7.53 13.30 -8.17
N SER A 76 6.24 13.03 -8.32
CA SER A 76 5.58 13.06 -9.63
C SER A 76 5.49 14.48 -10.24
N SER A 77 5.55 15.52 -9.41
CA SER A 77 5.55 16.94 -9.84
C SER A 77 6.95 17.45 -10.18
N ASP A 78 8.00 16.76 -9.75
CA ASP A 78 9.39 17.12 -10.02
C ASP A 78 9.80 16.66 -11.43
N VAL A 79 9.25 17.34 -12.44
CA VAL A 79 9.52 17.04 -13.87
C VAL A 79 10.96 17.36 -14.24
N ASN A 80 11.58 18.33 -13.57
CA ASN A 80 12.95 18.77 -13.84
C ASN A 80 14.03 17.93 -13.14
N GLU A 81 13.61 16.87 -12.44
CA GLU A 81 14.51 15.98 -11.69
C GLU A 81 15.51 16.76 -10.80
N ARG A 82 14.97 17.71 -10.00
CA ARG A 82 15.78 18.50 -9.06
C ARG A 82 16.45 17.63 -8.00
N TYR A 83 15.77 16.55 -7.66
CA TYR A 83 16.24 15.57 -6.68
C TYR A 83 16.47 14.23 -7.37
N SER A 84 17.55 13.55 -7.00
CA SER A 84 17.87 12.23 -7.52
C SER A 84 16.89 11.17 -7.00
N PHE A 85 16.76 10.06 -7.73
CA PHE A 85 15.93 8.93 -7.26
C PHE A 85 16.45 8.36 -5.92
N GLU A 86 17.75 8.41 -5.69
CA GLU A 86 18.38 7.94 -4.47
C GLU A 86 17.98 8.78 -3.25
N GLU A 87 17.83 10.10 -3.42
CA GLU A 87 17.36 11.00 -2.36
C GLU A 87 15.91 10.68 -1.98
N TYR A 88 15.02 10.47 -2.96
CA TYR A 88 13.64 10.04 -2.71
C TYR A 88 13.60 8.69 -1.99
N TYR A 89 14.46 7.75 -2.39
CA TYR A 89 14.55 6.44 -1.76
C TYR A 89 15.08 6.53 -0.33
N GLY A 90 16.09 7.37 -0.08
CA GLY A 90 16.65 7.61 1.25
C GLY A 90 15.63 8.19 2.23
N ILE A 91 14.87 9.21 1.80
CA ILE A 91 13.79 9.78 2.62
C ILE A 91 12.71 8.73 2.90
N ARG A 92 12.35 7.91 1.91
CA ARG A 92 11.39 6.83 2.09
C ARG A 92 11.85 5.82 3.13
N PHE A 93 13.13 5.48 3.15
CA PHE A 93 13.69 4.59 4.14
C PHE A 93 13.51 5.13 5.55
N ILE A 94 13.78 6.44 5.76
CA ILE A 94 13.58 7.11 7.05
C ILE A 94 12.11 7.10 7.46
N THR A 95 11.17 7.44 6.56
CA THR A 95 9.73 7.44 6.88
C THR A 95 9.20 6.03 7.17
N CYS A 96 9.74 5.01 6.51
CA CYS A 96 9.40 3.62 6.79
C CYS A 96 9.90 3.15 8.17
N ILE A 97 11.10 3.57 8.57
CA ILE A 97 11.59 3.32 9.94
C ILE A 97 10.69 4.02 10.96
N ALA A 98 10.33 5.28 10.73
CA ALA A 98 9.43 6.02 11.61
C ALA A 98 8.05 5.35 11.71
N MET A 99 7.50 4.85 10.60
CA MET A 99 6.28 4.08 10.55
C MET A 99 6.35 2.81 11.43
N MET A 100 7.44 2.04 11.32
CA MET A 100 7.61 0.82 12.10
C MET A 100 7.85 1.12 13.60
N ALA A 101 8.60 2.18 13.90
CA ALA A 101 8.78 2.62 15.29
C ALA A 101 7.45 3.05 15.92
N ALA A 102 6.60 3.76 15.18
CA ALA A 102 5.27 4.13 15.63
C ALA A 102 4.35 2.89 15.81
N ALA A 103 4.44 1.90 14.92
CA ALA A 103 3.71 0.63 15.05
C ALA A 103 4.11 -0.13 16.32
N LEU A 104 5.40 -0.24 16.57
CA LEU A 104 5.94 -0.86 17.79
C LEU A 104 5.50 -0.09 19.05
N GLY A 105 5.61 1.24 19.03
CA GLY A 105 5.15 2.09 20.14
C GLY A 105 3.65 1.91 20.43
N TYR A 106 2.82 1.84 19.40
CA TYR A 106 1.39 1.57 19.54
C TYR A 106 1.12 0.19 20.15
N CYS A 107 1.83 -0.84 19.69
CA CYS A 107 1.68 -2.20 20.20
C CYS A 107 2.14 -2.32 21.67
N ILE A 108 3.25 -1.69 22.04
CA ILE A 108 3.76 -1.66 23.40
C ILE A 108 2.78 -0.92 24.32
N TYR A 109 2.31 0.26 23.89
CA TYR A 109 1.29 1.02 24.64
C TYR A 109 0.02 0.18 24.88
N GLY A 110 -0.46 -0.49 23.80
CA GLY A 110 -1.63 -1.36 23.91
C GLY A 110 -1.44 -2.56 24.84
N SER A 111 -0.23 -3.13 24.84
CA SER A 111 0.11 -4.27 25.71
C SER A 111 0.16 -3.86 27.20
N ILE A 112 0.72 -2.67 27.50
CA ILE A 112 0.88 -2.20 28.88
C ILE A 112 -0.45 -1.66 29.45
N PHE A 113 -1.16 -0.81 28.71
CA PHE A 113 -2.30 -0.07 29.22
C PHE A 113 -3.67 -0.68 28.87
N LYS A 114 -3.75 -1.52 27.82
CA LYS A 114 -5.02 -2.09 27.32
C LYS A 114 -5.03 -3.61 27.33
N ALA A 115 -4.04 -4.24 27.94
CA ALA A 115 -3.91 -5.71 28.05
C ALA A 115 -4.14 -6.44 26.70
N TYR A 116 -3.51 -5.93 25.64
CA TYR A 116 -3.60 -6.58 24.32
C TYR A 116 -3.05 -8.00 24.39
N SER A 117 -3.82 -8.94 23.86
CA SER A 117 -3.36 -10.32 23.66
C SER A 117 -2.11 -10.34 22.78
N MET A 118 -1.19 -11.28 23.03
CA MET A 118 -0.04 -11.50 22.16
C MET A 118 -0.45 -11.75 20.70
N LYS A 119 -1.57 -12.43 20.47
CA LYS A 119 -2.15 -12.62 19.14
C LYS A 119 -2.39 -11.27 18.44
N LYS A 120 -3.05 -10.34 19.12
CA LYS A 120 -3.35 -9.00 18.59
C LYS A 120 -2.08 -8.21 18.32
N PHE A 121 -1.08 -8.28 19.20
CA PHE A 121 0.22 -7.64 19.02
C PHE A 121 0.90 -8.08 17.72
N PHE A 122 1.03 -9.40 17.49
CA PHE A 122 1.68 -9.95 16.31
C PHE A 122 0.90 -9.65 15.03
N VAL A 123 -0.43 -9.73 15.05
CA VAL A 123 -1.27 -9.42 13.88
C VAL A 123 -1.10 -7.97 13.45
N ILE A 124 -1.07 -7.02 14.38
CA ILE A 124 -0.84 -5.60 14.07
C ILE A 124 0.52 -5.41 13.40
N LEU A 125 1.60 -5.98 13.98
CA LEU A 125 2.94 -5.84 13.42
C LEU A 125 3.06 -6.48 12.04
N LEU A 126 2.44 -7.63 11.83
CA LEU A 126 2.48 -8.33 10.55
C LEU A 126 1.78 -7.53 9.45
N ILE A 127 0.59 -6.98 9.74
CA ILE A 127 -0.12 -6.13 8.78
C ILE A 127 0.64 -4.81 8.54
N CYS A 128 1.26 -4.22 9.56
CA CYS A 128 2.16 -3.06 9.39
C CYS A 128 3.36 -3.40 8.51
N GLY A 129 3.94 -4.60 8.63
CA GLY A 129 5.00 -5.09 7.76
C GLY A 129 4.56 -5.22 6.29
N LEU A 130 3.34 -5.71 6.03
CA LEU A 130 2.77 -5.73 4.68
C LEU A 130 2.59 -4.31 4.12
N LYS A 131 2.12 -3.37 4.95
CA LYS A 131 1.98 -1.96 4.55
C LYS A 131 3.34 -1.26 4.37
N LEU A 132 4.39 -1.71 5.05
CA LEU A 132 5.76 -1.25 4.81
C LEU A 132 6.19 -1.55 3.37
N VAL A 133 5.96 -2.76 2.87
CA VAL A 133 6.24 -3.13 1.46
C VAL A 133 5.45 -2.24 0.51
N GLN A 134 4.22 -1.89 0.85
CA GLN A 134 3.41 -0.93 0.08
C GLN A 134 4.06 0.46 0.06
N ALA A 135 4.55 0.95 1.20
CA ALA A 135 5.21 2.25 1.30
C ALA A 135 6.50 2.30 0.46
N PHE A 136 7.31 1.24 0.48
CA PHE A 136 8.49 1.15 -0.38
C PHE A 136 8.16 1.12 -1.87
N SER A 137 7.14 0.35 -2.26
CA SER A 137 6.69 0.29 -3.67
C SER A 137 6.23 1.65 -4.19
N ASP A 138 5.74 2.52 -3.33
CA ASP A 138 5.21 3.83 -3.69
C ASP A 138 6.26 4.77 -4.31
N VAL A 139 7.55 4.70 -3.91
CA VAL A 139 8.65 5.46 -4.53
C VAL A 139 8.87 5.02 -5.97
N ILE A 140 8.86 3.71 -6.23
CA ILE A 140 9.02 3.15 -7.56
C ILE A 140 7.83 3.57 -8.43
N HIS A 141 6.62 3.53 -7.87
CA HIS A 141 5.41 4.00 -8.56
C HIS A 141 5.48 5.51 -8.86
N GLY A 142 6.03 6.32 -7.96
CA GLY A 142 6.31 7.74 -8.20
C GLY A 142 7.24 7.95 -9.38
N ARG A 143 8.33 7.18 -9.48
CA ARG A 143 9.25 7.24 -10.63
C ARG A 143 8.58 6.83 -11.94
N MET A 144 7.77 5.77 -11.93
CA MET A 144 7.01 5.37 -13.11
C MET A 144 6.01 6.47 -13.53
N GLN A 145 5.43 7.18 -12.57
CA GLN A 145 4.52 8.29 -12.84
C GLN A 145 5.26 9.49 -13.46
N GLN A 146 6.45 9.86 -12.96
CA GLN A 146 7.32 10.87 -13.56
C GLN A 146 7.62 10.55 -15.04
N LEU A 147 7.90 9.30 -15.33
CA LEU A 147 8.17 8.80 -16.69
C LEU A 147 6.91 8.66 -17.57
N GLY A 148 5.74 9.10 -17.08
CA GLY A 148 4.46 9.00 -17.80
C GLY A 148 3.94 7.57 -17.95
N ARG A 149 4.45 6.59 -17.19
CA ARG A 149 4.10 5.18 -17.25
C ARG A 149 3.30 4.74 -16.01
N LEU A 150 2.25 5.51 -15.70
CA LEU A 150 1.33 5.19 -14.59
C LEU A 150 0.65 3.82 -14.77
N ASP A 151 0.46 3.38 -16.02
CA ASP A 151 -0.10 2.07 -16.36
C ASP A 151 0.70 0.91 -15.75
N VAL A 152 2.03 1.00 -15.74
CA VAL A 152 2.91 -0.02 -15.17
C VAL A 152 2.81 -0.02 -13.64
N ALA A 153 2.84 1.16 -13.02
CA ALA A 153 2.72 1.32 -11.57
C ALA A 153 1.40 0.74 -11.05
N THR A 154 0.28 1.05 -11.72
CA THR A 154 -1.05 0.58 -11.30
C THR A 154 -1.25 -0.91 -11.53
N LYS A 155 -0.73 -1.48 -12.61
CA LYS A 155 -0.73 -2.95 -12.82
C LYS A 155 0.03 -3.67 -11.71
N SER A 156 1.23 -3.19 -11.36
CA SER A 156 2.02 -3.75 -10.26
C SER A 156 1.25 -3.70 -8.93
N SER A 157 0.58 -2.58 -8.63
CA SER A 157 -0.26 -2.47 -7.44
C SER A 157 -1.43 -3.46 -7.44
N CYS A 158 -2.13 -3.62 -8.56
CA CYS A 158 -3.23 -4.58 -8.70
C CYS A 158 -2.74 -6.01 -8.45
N THR A 159 -1.60 -6.39 -9.03
CA THR A 159 -1.01 -7.72 -8.84
C THR A 159 -0.70 -7.96 -7.36
N ARG A 160 -0.12 -6.98 -6.67
CA ARG A 160 0.16 -7.07 -5.23
C ARG A 160 -1.12 -7.27 -4.41
N TYR A 161 -2.20 -6.52 -4.69
CA TYR A 161 -3.48 -6.70 -3.99
C TYR A 161 -4.10 -8.07 -4.21
N ILE A 162 -3.99 -8.61 -5.44
CA ILE A 162 -4.46 -9.97 -5.73
C ILE A 162 -3.69 -11.00 -4.90
N PHE A 163 -2.37 -10.88 -4.82
CA PHE A 163 -1.56 -11.75 -3.97
C PHE A 163 -1.88 -11.58 -2.48
N GLU A 164 -2.13 -10.34 -2.02
CA GLU A 164 -2.54 -10.05 -0.64
C GLU A 164 -3.84 -10.80 -0.32
N ILE A 165 -4.87 -10.69 -1.15
CA ILE A 165 -6.14 -11.41 -0.96
C ILE A 165 -5.95 -12.92 -1.05
N ALA A 166 -5.22 -13.42 -2.04
CA ALA A 166 -5.00 -14.84 -2.26
C ALA A 166 -4.29 -15.50 -1.07
N SER A 167 -3.31 -14.81 -0.45
CA SER A 167 -2.61 -15.33 0.73
C SER A 167 -3.53 -15.55 1.93
N PHE A 168 -4.56 -14.71 2.08
CA PHE A 168 -5.56 -14.90 3.14
C PHE A 168 -6.62 -15.97 2.81
N CYS A 169 -6.80 -16.33 1.54
CA CYS A 169 -7.72 -17.39 1.14
C CYS A 169 -7.12 -18.81 1.31
N ILE A 170 -5.81 -18.92 1.46
CA ILE A 170 -5.09 -20.20 1.59
C ILE A 170 -4.97 -20.63 3.06
N VAL A 171 -5.11 -19.71 3.99
CA VAL A 171 -5.07 -19.91 5.44
C VAL A 171 -6.46 -20.20 5.97
#